data_20bb8e864ea4a65f888efae1556f509d
#
_entry.id   20bb8e864ea4a65f888efae1556f509d
#
_cell.length_a   1.000
_cell.length_b   1.000
_cell.length_c   1.000
_cell.angle_alpha   90.00
_cell.angle_beta   90.00
_cell.angle_gamma   90.00
#
_symmetry.space_group_name_H-M   'P 1'
#
loop_
_entity.id
_entity.type
_entity.pdbx_description
1 polymer ?
#
loop_
_entity_poly.entity_id
_entity_poly.type
_entity_poly.pdbx_seq_one_letter_code
_entity_poly.pdbx_strand_id
1 'polypeptide(L)'
;RLISLLLAVCMVIAILPVSAFAAENSTSGPCGDNATWALTEDNNGDYTLTISGTGAMTDYSAKGDAPWFWANKQIRRIVIEDGVTTIGAHTFQACDRFYTIAIPASVTSIGNAAFQSCTSLETIDLSNANNLESIGENAFHYCYNLAEISIPDSVKAIGTNAFFDCHALKNVTISTSSKMKTIGTAAFAYCSMLKSITIPAGVKEIAEKTFIADINLETITFAPNSQLTTVGDRVFNTCYAKIYCEPALAVVLNGKTGDATVVSQVTVKINYDGIGGEDTETTVDYPAQVKEPTTPSAEGYTFLGWYDENGNEFDFSKPVTKNTTVTAKWVKDHQLTVKGGTFTVDGKAVEENPADVPEGAKVVVTFDESILSDAQTFDQWTISSSDILNAVNPNNKTIEFTMPEEGLTIEAMTKDASIEDSSDTLGTVAVVGVLCWVSARLSWPIRATAWAPSFI
;
A
#
# COMPACT_ATOMS: atom_id res chain seq x y z
N ARG A 1 54.06 -54.52 38.54
CA ARG A 1 52.73 -54.20 39.11
C ARG A 1 52.48 -52.70 39.37
N LEU A 2 53.51 -51.85 39.65
CA LEU A 2 53.35 -50.44 39.82
C LEU A 2 53.12 -49.68 38.47
N ILE A 3 53.78 -50.16 37.41
CA ILE A 3 53.65 -49.52 36.06
C ILE A 3 52.29 -49.76 35.43
N SER A 4 51.68 -50.94 35.72
CA SER A 4 50.30 -51.26 35.25
C SER A 4 49.21 -50.39 35.96
N LEU A 5 49.48 -49.99 37.21
CA LEU A 5 48.54 -49.15 37.97
C LEU A 5 48.60 -47.67 37.48
N LEU A 6 49.79 -47.18 37.12
CA LEU A 6 49.94 -45.80 36.56
C LEU A 6 49.34 -45.70 35.18
N LEU A 7 49.43 -46.70 34.31
CA LEU A 7 48.75 -46.71 33.01
C LEU A 7 47.23 -46.83 33.11
N ALA A 8 46.70 -47.56 34.13
CA ALA A 8 45.26 -47.60 34.35
C ALA A 8 44.67 -46.31 34.88
N VAL A 9 45.44 -45.58 35.70
CA VAL A 9 45.03 -44.24 36.18
C VAL A 9 45.10 -43.18 35.08
N CYS A 10 46.09 -43.28 34.17
CA CYS A 10 46.16 -42.36 33.00
C CYS A 10 45.08 -42.69 31.95
N MET A 11 44.62 -43.93 31.79
CA MET A 11 43.52 -44.27 30.86
C MET A 11 42.14 -43.91 31.41
N VAL A 12 41.94 -43.82 32.72
CA VAL A 12 40.67 -43.39 33.30
C VAL A 12 40.48 -41.86 33.22
N ILE A 13 41.58 -41.11 33.20
CA ILE A 13 41.52 -39.65 33.03
C ILE A 13 41.24 -39.23 31.56
N ALA A 14 41.49 -40.15 30.58
CA ALA A 14 41.28 -39.89 29.16
C ALA A 14 39.84 -40.19 28.65
N ILE A 15 38.90 -40.62 29.50
CA ILE A 15 37.52 -40.99 29.13
C ILE A 15 36.47 -40.10 29.82
N LEU A 16 36.87 -39.12 30.58
CA LEU A 16 35.92 -38.10 31.02
C LEU A 16 35.69 -37.14 29.84
N PRO A 17 34.44 -36.94 29.40
CA PRO A 17 34.19 -35.94 28.37
C PRO A 17 34.77 -34.60 28.83
N VAL A 18 35.52 -33.95 27.98
CA VAL A 18 36.14 -32.63 28.23
C VAL A 18 35.09 -31.55 28.60
N SER A 19 33.82 -31.90 28.49
CA SER A 19 32.68 -31.08 28.93
C SER A 19 32.43 -31.03 30.44
N ALA A 20 33.17 -31.81 31.27
CA ALA A 20 32.94 -31.87 32.73
C ALA A 20 33.83 -30.88 33.53
N PHE A 21 34.73 -30.14 32.89
CA PHE A 21 35.46 -29.02 33.48
C PHE A 21 35.15 -27.75 32.73
N ALA A 22 33.89 -27.33 32.74
CA ALA A 22 33.61 -25.89 32.58
C ALA A 22 34.21 -25.24 33.82
N ALA A 23 35.27 -24.47 33.65
CA ALA A 23 35.85 -23.72 34.76
C ALA A 23 34.72 -22.90 35.40
N GLU A 24 34.52 -23.02 36.71
CA GLU A 24 33.69 -22.10 37.46
C GLU A 24 34.14 -20.67 37.07
N ASN A 25 33.20 -19.86 36.52
CA ASN A 25 33.42 -18.49 36.04
C ASN A 25 34.23 -18.32 34.73
N SER A 26 34.10 -19.20 33.75
CA SER A 26 34.58 -18.91 32.39
C SER A 26 33.98 -17.58 31.88
N THR A 27 34.80 -16.75 31.22
CA THR A 27 34.38 -15.46 30.63
C THR A 27 34.16 -15.56 29.14
N SER A 28 34.34 -16.72 28.53
CA SER A 28 34.06 -16.97 27.11
C SER A 28 33.93 -18.44 26.80
N GLY A 29 33.31 -18.77 25.68
CA GLY A 29 33.18 -20.14 25.21
C GLY A 29 32.20 -20.32 24.08
N PRO A 30 31.93 -21.57 23.64
CA PRO A 30 30.91 -21.85 22.65
C PRO A 30 29.50 -21.69 23.24
N CYS A 31 28.56 -21.27 22.41
CA CYS A 31 27.12 -21.19 22.70
C CYS A 31 26.24 -21.61 21.53
N GLY A 32 26.79 -22.43 20.63
CA GLY A 32 26.19 -22.98 19.44
C GLY A 32 27.23 -23.64 18.57
N ASP A 33 26.85 -24.22 17.43
CA ASP A 33 27.81 -24.94 16.57
C ASP A 33 28.94 -24.01 16.05
N ASN A 34 28.62 -22.79 15.70
CA ASN A 34 29.57 -21.77 15.25
C ASN A 34 29.35 -20.43 15.97
N ALA A 35 28.62 -20.41 17.06
CA ALA A 35 28.39 -19.24 17.89
C ALA A 35 29.22 -19.31 19.16
N THR A 36 29.75 -18.17 19.58
CA THR A 36 30.59 -18.03 20.79
C THR A 36 30.07 -16.86 21.62
N TRP A 37 30.33 -16.91 22.91
CA TRP A 37 30.05 -15.85 23.84
C TRP A 37 31.32 -15.35 24.52
N ALA A 38 31.30 -14.08 24.92
CA ALA A 38 32.36 -13.49 25.73
C ALA A 38 31.77 -12.47 26.68
N LEU A 39 32.28 -12.44 27.92
CA LEU A 39 32.02 -11.41 28.91
C LEU A 39 33.22 -10.46 28.98
N THR A 40 32.96 -9.17 28.83
CA THR A 40 33.94 -8.10 29.05
C THR A 40 33.51 -7.29 30.25
N GLU A 41 34.34 -7.27 31.28
CA GLU A 41 34.12 -6.52 32.52
C GLU A 41 34.52 -5.07 32.32
N ASP A 42 33.71 -4.15 32.84
CA ASP A 42 34.03 -2.75 32.91
C ASP A 42 34.69 -2.36 34.27
N ASN A 43 35.06 -1.09 34.40
CA ASN A 43 35.75 -0.60 35.62
C ASN A 43 34.85 -0.63 36.91
N ASN A 44 33.56 -0.92 36.75
CA ASN A 44 32.60 -0.96 37.87
C ASN A 44 32.24 -2.41 38.27
N GLY A 45 32.82 -3.41 37.63
CA GLY A 45 32.48 -4.83 37.82
C GLY A 45 31.18 -5.26 37.13
N ASP A 46 30.68 -4.45 36.20
CA ASP A 46 29.55 -4.82 35.33
C ASP A 46 30.02 -5.44 34.01
N TYR A 47 29.24 -6.34 33.44
CA TYR A 47 29.62 -7.09 32.23
C TYR A 47 28.85 -6.66 30.99
N THR A 48 29.53 -6.63 29.87
CA THR A 48 28.96 -6.74 28.53
C THR A 48 29.08 -8.19 28.05
N LEU A 49 27.95 -8.83 27.77
CA LEU A 49 27.89 -10.13 27.12
C LEU A 49 27.79 -9.95 25.61
N THR A 50 28.79 -10.45 24.88
CA THR A 50 28.79 -10.42 23.41
C THR A 50 28.58 -11.84 22.88
N ILE A 51 27.62 -12.02 22.02
CA ILE A 51 27.38 -13.24 21.23
C ILE A 51 27.85 -12.97 19.82
N SER A 52 28.75 -13.79 19.31
CA SER A 52 29.37 -13.63 17.99
C SER A 52 29.47 -14.95 17.23
N GLY A 53 29.87 -14.86 15.95
CA GLY A 53 30.00 -16.00 15.05
C GLY A 53 28.81 -16.19 14.12
N THR A 54 28.59 -17.39 13.62
CA THR A 54 27.55 -17.69 12.63
C THR A 54 26.73 -18.91 13.06
N GLY A 55 25.42 -18.89 12.71
CA GLY A 55 24.50 -20.02 12.99
C GLY A 55 23.70 -19.85 14.26
N ALA A 56 23.04 -20.94 14.68
CA ALA A 56 22.10 -20.94 15.79
C ALA A 56 22.81 -20.93 17.14
N MET A 57 22.24 -20.21 18.11
CA MET A 57 22.60 -20.40 19.52
C MET A 57 21.99 -21.70 20.06
N THR A 58 22.63 -22.26 21.07
CA THR A 58 22.14 -23.46 21.77
C THR A 58 20.80 -23.19 22.47
N ASP A 59 19.86 -24.10 22.33
CA ASP A 59 18.68 -24.16 23.15
C ASP A 59 19.06 -24.78 24.51
N TYR A 60 19.00 -24.00 25.56
CA TYR A 60 19.19 -24.52 26.93
C TYR A 60 17.90 -25.12 27.46
N SER A 61 18.02 -26.13 28.34
CA SER A 61 16.88 -26.90 28.84
C SER A 61 16.11 -26.17 29.94
N ALA A 62 16.82 -25.33 30.68
CA ALA A 62 16.24 -24.64 31.84
C ALA A 62 17.00 -23.35 32.19
N LYS A 63 16.37 -22.54 33.04
CA LYS A 63 17.03 -21.39 33.69
C LYS A 63 18.33 -21.82 34.37
N GLY A 64 19.40 -21.13 34.05
CA GLY A 64 20.71 -21.37 34.66
C GLY A 64 21.64 -22.23 33.86
N ASP A 65 21.19 -22.87 32.78
CA ASP A 65 22.02 -23.74 31.94
C ASP A 65 22.96 -22.95 31.02
N ALA A 66 22.64 -21.66 30.74
CA ALA A 66 23.51 -20.82 29.94
C ALA A 66 24.85 -20.55 30.66
N PRO A 67 26.00 -20.72 30.00
CA PRO A 67 27.32 -20.70 30.64
C PRO A 67 27.68 -19.36 31.30
N TRP A 68 27.03 -18.26 30.93
CA TRP A 68 27.18 -16.94 31.56
C TRP A 68 26.19 -16.67 32.69
N PHE A 69 25.32 -17.63 33.03
CA PHE A 69 24.25 -17.41 34.02
C PHE A 69 24.79 -17.00 35.40
N TRP A 70 25.99 -17.42 35.77
CA TRP A 70 26.65 -17.03 37.02
C TRP A 70 26.83 -15.49 37.11
N ALA A 71 26.98 -14.80 35.95
CA ALA A 71 27.13 -13.35 35.87
C ALA A 71 25.81 -12.61 35.60
N ASN A 72 24.66 -13.30 35.56
CA ASN A 72 23.38 -12.72 35.14
C ASN A 72 22.97 -11.45 35.90
N LYS A 73 23.43 -11.26 37.14
CA LYS A 73 23.19 -10.07 37.95
C LYS A 73 24.18 -8.94 37.71
N GLN A 74 25.21 -9.13 36.92
CA GLN A 74 26.20 -8.14 36.53
C GLN A 74 26.13 -7.78 35.05
N ILE A 75 25.43 -8.55 34.21
CA ILE A 75 25.28 -8.26 32.78
C ILE A 75 24.41 -7.02 32.63
N ARG A 76 25.02 -5.91 32.16
CA ARG A 76 24.36 -4.62 31.90
C ARG A 76 24.10 -4.39 30.44
N ARG A 77 24.80 -5.09 29.56
CA ARG A 77 24.68 -4.99 28.13
C ARG A 77 24.77 -6.35 27.48
N ILE A 78 23.91 -6.58 26.51
CA ILE A 78 23.96 -7.76 25.65
C ILE A 78 24.09 -7.25 24.20
N VAL A 79 25.07 -7.80 23.49
CA VAL A 79 25.33 -7.54 22.07
C VAL A 79 25.22 -8.86 21.33
N ILE A 80 24.37 -8.90 20.28
CA ILE A 80 24.27 -10.03 19.37
C ILE A 80 24.78 -9.53 18.02
N GLU A 81 25.86 -10.12 17.52
CA GLU A 81 26.45 -9.72 16.25
C GLU A 81 25.75 -10.37 15.06
N ASP A 82 25.88 -9.74 13.89
CA ASP A 82 25.39 -10.32 12.64
C ASP A 82 26.04 -11.69 12.36
N GLY A 83 25.24 -12.60 11.78
CA GLY A 83 25.64 -13.98 11.54
C GLY A 83 24.99 -14.96 12.51
N VAL A 84 24.60 -14.53 13.71
CA VAL A 84 23.80 -15.34 14.64
C VAL A 84 22.38 -15.47 14.07
N THR A 85 21.93 -16.73 13.86
CA THR A 85 20.66 -16.98 13.14
C THR A 85 19.46 -17.23 14.04
N THR A 86 19.69 -17.66 15.28
CA THR A 86 18.63 -17.85 16.27
C THR A 86 19.09 -17.44 17.65
N ILE A 87 18.18 -16.91 18.46
CA ILE A 87 18.36 -16.76 19.90
C ILE A 87 17.80 -18.01 20.54
N GLY A 88 18.64 -18.82 21.20
CA GLY A 88 18.26 -20.11 21.78
C GLY A 88 17.28 -19.99 22.94
N ALA A 89 16.63 -21.09 23.28
CA ALA A 89 15.74 -21.15 24.42
C ALA A 89 16.50 -20.92 25.75
N HIS A 90 15.86 -20.24 26.71
CA HIS A 90 16.37 -19.92 28.04
C HIS A 90 17.69 -19.11 28.07
N THR A 91 18.16 -18.62 26.95
CA THR A 91 19.49 -18.00 26.75
C THR A 91 19.78 -16.86 27.69
N PHE A 92 18.87 -15.88 27.78
CA PHE A 92 19.01 -14.70 28.63
C PHE A 92 18.00 -14.69 29.79
N GLN A 93 17.43 -15.83 30.11
CA GLN A 93 16.43 -15.95 31.17
C GLN A 93 16.96 -15.41 32.50
N ALA A 94 16.20 -14.47 33.09
CA ALA A 94 16.53 -13.78 34.35
C ALA A 94 17.83 -12.96 34.33
N CYS A 95 18.31 -12.54 33.18
CA CYS A 95 19.25 -11.44 33.03
C CYS A 95 18.48 -10.13 33.29
N ASP A 96 18.44 -9.67 34.53
CA ASP A 96 17.50 -8.62 34.98
C ASP A 96 18.16 -7.25 35.17
N ARG A 97 19.33 -7.00 34.56
CA ARG A 97 20.11 -5.77 34.75
C ARG A 97 20.43 -5.01 33.48
N PHE A 98 20.08 -5.50 32.29
CA PHE A 98 20.18 -4.75 31.04
C PHE A 98 18.83 -4.11 30.68
N TYR A 99 18.88 -2.95 30.00
CA TYR A 99 17.68 -2.15 29.70
C TYR A 99 17.27 -2.24 28.23
N THR A 100 18.23 -2.46 27.37
CA THR A 100 17.99 -2.44 25.92
C THR A 100 18.76 -3.55 25.22
N ILE A 101 18.20 -4.05 24.10
CA ILE A 101 18.88 -4.99 23.21
C ILE A 101 18.41 -4.73 21.76
N ALA A 102 19.33 -4.84 20.80
CA ALA A 102 19.03 -4.84 19.38
C ALA A 102 19.20 -6.26 18.81
N ILE A 103 18.26 -6.68 17.98
CA ILE A 103 18.28 -7.98 17.31
C ILE A 103 18.73 -7.79 15.86
N PRO A 104 19.82 -8.44 15.42
CA PRO A 104 20.36 -8.26 14.07
C PRO A 104 19.48 -8.90 12.99
N ALA A 105 19.72 -8.50 11.74
CA ALA A 105 18.97 -8.97 10.56
C ALA A 105 19.13 -10.48 10.29
N SER A 106 20.22 -11.09 10.76
CA SER A 106 20.46 -12.53 10.60
C SER A 106 19.55 -13.41 11.44
N VAL A 107 18.91 -12.87 12.50
CA VAL A 107 18.08 -13.65 13.43
C VAL A 107 16.73 -13.98 12.81
N THR A 108 16.40 -15.26 12.78
CA THR A 108 15.13 -15.79 12.24
C THR A 108 14.15 -16.21 13.33
N SER A 109 14.61 -16.47 14.55
CA SER A 109 13.74 -16.84 15.67
C SER A 109 14.27 -16.41 17.03
N ILE A 110 13.35 -16.07 17.93
CA ILE A 110 13.60 -15.91 19.37
C ILE A 110 13.00 -17.15 20.05
N GLY A 111 13.85 -17.90 20.74
CA GLY A 111 13.50 -19.18 21.34
C GLY A 111 12.61 -19.08 22.58
N ASN A 112 12.16 -20.22 23.07
CA ASN A 112 11.30 -20.30 24.24
C ASN A 112 11.99 -19.76 25.48
N ALA A 113 11.30 -18.93 26.26
CA ALA A 113 11.80 -18.29 27.48
C ALA A 113 13.14 -17.54 27.31
N ALA A 114 13.51 -17.15 26.10
CA ALA A 114 14.81 -16.55 25.79
C ALA A 114 15.11 -15.31 26.66
N PHE A 115 14.12 -14.45 26.89
CA PHE A 115 14.21 -13.26 27.74
C PHE A 115 13.24 -13.30 28.92
N GLN A 116 12.78 -14.52 29.30
CA GLN A 116 11.86 -14.65 30.43
C GLN A 116 12.45 -14.04 31.71
N SER A 117 11.68 -13.22 32.42
CA SER A 117 12.07 -12.55 33.65
C SER A 117 13.26 -11.58 33.50
N CYS A 118 13.47 -11.01 32.32
CA CYS A 118 14.36 -9.86 32.12
C CYS A 118 13.65 -8.60 32.63
N THR A 119 13.55 -8.45 33.94
CA THR A 119 12.63 -7.49 34.57
C THR A 119 13.02 -6.02 34.38
N SER A 120 14.28 -5.73 34.07
CA SER A 120 14.74 -4.36 33.74
C SER A 120 14.71 -4.04 32.25
N LEU A 121 14.41 -4.99 31.37
CA LEU A 121 14.35 -4.76 29.93
C LEU A 121 13.23 -3.76 29.61
N GLU A 122 13.58 -2.59 29.09
CA GLU A 122 12.65 -1.49 28.74
C GLU A 122 12.33 -1.48 27.24
N THR A 123 13.33 -1.76 26.40
CA THR A 123 13.18 -1.74 24.94
C THR A 123 13.89 -2.88 24.27
N ILE A 124 13.27 -3.43 23.23
CA ILE A 124 13.89 -4.35 22.27
C ILE A 124 13.79 -3.73 20.89
N ASP A 125 14.93 -3.53 20.25
CA ASP A 125 14.99 -3.01 18.88
C ASP A 125 14.97 -4.16 17.88
N LEU A 126 13.85 -4.28 17.17
CA LEU A 126 13.61 -5.24 16.08
C LEU A 126 13.63 -4.58 14.69
N SER A 127 14.02 -3.31 14.59
CA SER A 127 13.95 -2.54 13.33
C SER A 127 14.76 -3.16 12.19
N ASN A 128 15.85 -3.86 12.51
CA ASN A 128 16.67 -4.58 11.56
C ASN A 128 16.32 -6.07 11.41
N ALA A 129 15.46 -6.61 12.28
CA ALA A 129 15.13 -8.05 12.32
C ALA A 129 14.13 -8.48 11.23
N ASN A 130 14.36 -8.09 9.97
CA ASN A 130 13.46 -8.31 8.85
C ASN A 130 13.30 -9.79 8.43
N ASN A 131 14.11 -10.69 8.99
CA ASN A 131 14.02 -12.12 8.78
C ASN A 131 13.42 -12.88 9.99
N LEU A 132 13.04 -12.16 11.05
CA LEU A 132 12.46 -12.78 12.24
C LEU A 132 11.09 -13.38 11.92
N GLU A 133 10.96 -14.69 12.02
CA GLU A 133 9.75 -15.44 11.67
C GLU A 133 8.90 -15.82 12.88
N SER A 134 9.51 -15.97 14.06
CA SER A 134 8.79 -16.43 15.25
C SER A 134 9.35 -15.86 16.57
N ILE A 135 8.42 -15.63 17.50
CA ILE A 135 8.69 -15.32 18.90
C ILE A 135 8.16 -16.50 19.71
N GLY A 136 9.04 -17.17 20.46
CA GLY A 136 8.77 -18.43 21.14
C GLY A 136 7.84 -18.31 22.35
N GLU A 137 7.52 -19.46 22.92
CA GLU A 137 6.74 -19.56 24.15
C GLU A 137 7.47 -18.90 25.33
N ASN A 138 6.76 -18.12 26.15
CA ASN A 138 7.31 -17.37 27.30
C ASN A 138 8.51 -16.46 26.95
N ALA A 139 8.74 -16.11 25.69
CA ALA A 139 9.97 -15.41 25.26
C ALA A 139 10.26 -14.13 26.05
N PHE A 140 9.24 -13.32 26.36
CA PHE A 140 9.30 -12.10 27.17
C PHE A 140 8.42 -12.16 28.44
N HIS A 141 8.05 -13.35 28.87
CA HIS A 141 7.23 -13.55 30.06
C HIS A 141 7.88 -12.86 31.28
N TYR A 142 7.14 -12.03 32.01
CA TYR A 142 7.62 -11.22 33.16
C TYR A 142 8.68 -10.16 32.81
N CYS A 143 8.72 -9.65 31.59
CA CYS A 143 9.50 -8.47 31.27
C CYS A 143 8.73 -7.22 31.74
N TYR A 144 8.73 -6.99 33.05
CA TYR A 144 7.86 -6.02 33.70
C TYR A 144 8.02 -4.58 33.22
N ASN A 145 9.21 -4.19 32.77
CA ASN A 145 9.52 -2.83 32.34
C ASN A 145 9.49 -2.65 30.82
N LEU A 146 9.24 -3.71 30.04
CA LEU A 146 9.13 -3.62 28.58
C LEU A 146 7.96 -2.68 28.22
N ALA A 147 8.28 -1.48 27.72
CA ALA A 147 7.30 -0.43 27.51
C ALA A 147 6.67 -0.45 26.12
N GLU A 148 7.44 -0.88 25.13
CA GLU A 148 6.97 -0.93 23.72
C GLU A 148 7.69 -2.03 22.93
N ILE A 149 7.00 -2.50 21.88
CA ILE A 149 7.57 -3.43 20.91
C ILE A 149 6.95 -3.19 19.52
N SER A 150 7.82 -3.21 18.50
CA SER A 150 7.42 -3.17 17.10
C SER A 150 7.70 -4.53 16.48
N ILE A 151 6.65 -5.30 16.19
CA ILE A 151 6.76 -6.66 15.62
C ILE A 151 6.99 -6.54 14.10
N PRO A 152 8.11 -7.08 13.56
CA PRO A 152 8.39 -7.03 12.12
C PRO A 152 7.34 -7.79 11.29
N ASP A 153 7.15 -7.36 10.03
CA ASP A 153 6.21 -7.96 9.08
C ASP A 153 6.50 -9.44 8.77
N SER A 154 7.76 -9.86 8.94
CA SER A 154 8.21 -11.23 8.73
C SER A 154 7.68 -12.22 9.78
N VAL A 155 7.29 -11.75 10.96
CA VAL A 155 6.83 -12.60 12.05
C VAL A 155 5.51 -13.28 11.69
N LYS A 156 5.51 -14.61 11.74
CA LYS A 156 4.38 -15.49 11.39
C LYS A 156 3.59 -15.94 12.62
N ALA A 157 4.25 -16.01 13.78
CA ALA A 157 3.64 -16.50 15.03
C ALA A 157 4.24 -15.85 16.27
N ILE A 158 3.36 -15.57 17.23
CA ILE A 158 3.68 -15.22 18.60
C ILE A 158 3.28 -16.40 19.47
N GLY A 159 4.22 -16.92 20.29
CA GLY A 159 4.02 -18.11 21.11
C GLY A 159 3.12 -17.90 22.34
N THR A 160 2.81 -19.00 23.01
CA THR A 160 2.07 -19.01 24.28
C THR A 160 2.80 -18.18 25.34
N ASN A 161 2.07 -17.32 26.07
CA ASN A 161 2.59 -16.44 27.11
C ASN A 161 3.77 -15.54 26.67
N ALA A 162 3.96 -15.29 25.39
CA ALA A 162 5.16 -14.61 24.90
C ALA A 162 5.41 -13.25 25.58
N PHE A 163 4.36 -12.47 25.88
CA PHE A 163 4.39 -11.19 26.60
C PHE A 163 3.53 -11.22 27.88
N PHE A 164 3.33 -12.41 28.44
CA PHE A 164 2.54 -12.54 29.66
C PHE A 164 3.11 -11.69 30.79
N ASP A 165 2.25 -10.89 31.41
CA ASP A 165 2.58 -9.97 32.51
C ASP A 165 3.73 -8.98 32.20
N CYS A 166 3.76 -8.50 30.95
CA CYS A 166 4.54 -7.32 30.58
C CYS A 166 3.74 -6.06 30.95
N HIS A 167 3.55 -5.83 32.25
CA HIS A 167 2.56 -4.83 32.70
C HIS A 167 2.93 -3.39 32.40
N ALA A 168 4.18 -3.04 32.05
CA ALA A 168 4.54 -1.73 31.55
C ALA A 168 4.29 -1.55 30.03
N LEU A 169 3.94 -2.62 29.30
CA LEU A 169 3.77 -2.60 27.86
C LEU A 169 2.58 -1.71 27.46
N LYS A 170 2.86 -0.56 26.87
CA LYS A 170 1.88 0.45 26.44
C LYS A 170 1.54 0.36 24.97
N ASN A 171 2.57 0.07 24.16
CA ASN A 171 2.51 0.12 22.72
C ASN A 171 2.99 -1.21 22.11
N VAL A 172 2.11 -1.86 21.36
CA VAL A 172 2.44 -2.99 20.51
C VAL A 172 2.10 -2.60 19.08
N THR A 173 3.12 -2.42 18.24
CA THR A 173 2.95 -2.12 16.82
C THR A 173 3.08 -3.39 16.00
N ILE A 174 2.04 -3.70 15.23
CA ILE A 174 2.03 -4.79 14.26
C ILE A 174 1.46 -4.19 12.97
N SER A 175 2.22 -4.24 11.88
CA SER A 175 1.76 -3.72 10.59
C SER A 175 0.56 -4.51 10.08
N THR A 176 -0.36 -3.84 9.41
CA THR A 176 -1.51 -4.48 8.76
C THR A 176 -1.10 -5.42 7.62
N SER A 177 0.08 -5.21 7.02
CA SER A 177 0.70 -6.08 6.00
C SER A 177 1.44 -7.29 6.58
N SER A 178 1.49 -7.44 7.91
CA SER A 178 2.21 -8.52 8.60
C SER A 178 1.81 -9.91 8.10
N LYS A 179 2.81 -10.81 8.03
CA LYS A 179 2.63 -12.22 7.68
C LYS A 179 2.05 -13.08 8.83
N MET A 180 1.72 -12.45 9.96
CA MET A 180 1.23 -13.15 11.18
C MET A 180 0.00 -13.99 10.89
N LYS A 181 -0.01 -15.20 11.44
CA LYS A 181 -1.09 -16.19 11.31
C LYS A 181 -1.72 -16.55 12.66
N THR A 182 -0.91 -16.57 13.72
CA THR A 182 -1.34 -17.03 15.04
C THR A 182 -0.82 -16.11 16.15
N ILE A 183 -1.69 -15.90 17.15
CA ILE A 183 -1.34 -15.29 18.44
C ILE A 183 -1.69 -16.30 19.51
N GLY A 184 -0.67 -16.76 20.24
CA GLY A 184 -0.76 -17.89 21.16
C GLY A 184 -1.58 -17.62 22.42
N THR A 185 -1.83 -18.69 23.15
CA THR A 185 -2.55 -18.65 24.43
C THR A 185 -1.91 -17.66 25.38
N ALA A 186 -2.71 -16.77 25.97
CA ALA A 186 -2.29 -15.76 26.94
C ALA A 186 -1.10 -14.88 26.48
N ALA A 187 -0.91 -14.72 25.16
CA ALA A 187 0.29 -14.06 24.61
C ALA A 187 0.49 -12.62 25.11
N PHE A 188 -0.57 -11.88 25.36
CA PHE A 188 -0.56 -10.53 25.93
C PHE A 188 -1.29 -10.42 27.27
N ALA A 189 -1.62 -11.53 27.90
CA ALA A 189 -2.35 -11.53 29.17
C ALA A 189 -1.63 -10.70 30.25
N TYR A 190 -2.39 -9.96 31.04
CA TYR A 190 -1.90 -9.09 32.14
C TYR A 190 -0.99 -7.94 31.65
N CYS A 191 -1.05 -7.53 30.39
CA CYS A 191 -0.40 -6.31 29.89
C CYS A 191 -1.21 -5.08 30.32
N SER A 192 -1.25 -4.83 31.63
CA SER A 192 -2.20 -3.89 32.24
C SER A 192 -2.06 -2.43 31.80
N MET A 193 -0.96 -2.04 31.15
CA MET A 193 -0.78 -0.69 30.58
C MET A 193 -1.03 -0.60 29.08
N LEU A 194 -1.33 -1.72 28.41
CA LEU A 194 -1.62 -1.74 26.98
C LEU A 194 -2.91 -0.94 26.70
N LYS A 195 -2.84 0.02 25.76
CA LYS A 195 -3.94 0.92 25.40
C LYS A 195 -4.67 0.51 24.13
N SER A 196 -3.92 0.04 23.17
CA SER A 196 -4.49 -0.36 21.87
C SER A 196 -3.64 -1.43 21.21
N ILE A 197 -4.29 -2.23 20.37
CA ILE A 197 -3.60 -3.18 19.49
C ILE A 197 -4.35 -3.32 18.17
N THR A 198 -3.60 -3.44 17.06
CA THR A 198 -4.16 -3.77 15.75
C THR A 198 -3.81 -5.23 15.43
N ILE A 199 -4.84 -6.01 15.08
CA ILE A 199 -4.70 -7.41 14.66
C ILE A 199 -4.63 -7.46 13.14
N PRO A 200 -3.52 -7.94 12.56
CA PRO A 200 -3.35 -8.01 11.10
C PRO A 200 -4.39 -8.90 10.43
N ALA A 201 -4.72 -8.59 9.17
CA ALA A 201 -5.72 -9.32 8.40
C ALA A 201 -5.41 -10.81 8.23
N GLY A 202 -4.12 -11.18 8.19
CA GLY A 202 -3.67 -12.55 8.01
C GLY A 202 -3.86 -13.48 9.21
N VAL A 203 -4.18 -12.96 10.41
CA VAL A 203 -4.39 -13.75 11.63
C VAL A 203 -5.65 -14.58 11.49
N LYS A 204 -5.49 -15.91 11.63
CA LYS A 204 -6.58 -16.90 11.53
C LYS A 204 -7.10 -17.34 12.87
N GLU A 205 -6.26 -17.24 13.90
CA GLU A 205 -6.57 -17.72 15.25
C GLU A 205 -6.03 -16.75 16.30
N ILE A 206 -6.87 -16.43 17.27
CA ILE A 206 -6.51 -15.83 18.55
C ILE A 206 -6.82 -16.87 19.62
N ALA A 207 -5.77 -17.36 20.28
CA ALA A 207 -5.89 -18.47 21.21
C ALA A 207 -6.54 -18.04 22.55
N GLU A 208 -6.75 -19.00 23.44
CA GLU A 208 -7.38 -18.82 24.76
C GLU A 208 -6.66 -17.72 25.57
N LYS A 209 -7.40 -16.87 26.27
CA LYS A 209 -6.91 -15.88 27.25
C LYS A 209 -5.92 -14.82 26.70
N THR A 210 -5.81 -14.64 25.40
CA THR A 210 -4.77 -13.80 24.78
C THR A 210 -4.69 -12.39 25.38
N PHE A 211 -5.82 -11.75 25.70
CA PHE A 211 -5.92 -10.40 26.28
C PHE A 211 -6.63 -10.41 27.65
N ILE A 212 -6.59 -11.53 28.35
CA ILE A 212 -7.21 -11.61 29.69
C ILE A 212 -6.55 -10.63 30.66
N ALA A 213 -7.33 -9.91 31.42
CA ALA A 213 -6.91 -8.95 32.44
C ALA A 213 -6.10 -7.74 31.91
N ASP A 214 -6.28 -7.39 30.65
CA ASP A 214 -5.75 -6.14 30.07
C ASP A 214 -6.73 -4.99 30.38
N ILE A 215 -6.74 -4.59 31.62
CA ILE A 215 -7.78 -3.72 32.22
C ILE A 215 -7.80 -2.30 31.66
N ASN A 216 -6.72 -1.81 31.07
CA ASN A 216 -6.62 -0.50 30.45
C ASN A 216 -6.62 -0.56 28.92
N LEU A 217 -6.85 -1.73 28.32
CA LEU A 217 -6.98 -1.85 26.88
C LEU A 217 -8.30 -1.20 26.45
N GLU A 218 -8.18 -0.11 25.69
CA GLU A 218 -9.30 0.74 25.27
C GLU A 218 -9.82 0.30 23.89
N THR A 219 -8.89 -0.08 22.99
CA THR A 219 -9.23 -0.42 21.62
C THR A 219 -8.49 -1.64 21.09
N ILE A 220 -9.22 -2.51 20.40
CA ILE A 220 -8.68 -3.60 19.59
C ILE A 220 -9.23 -3.40 18.17
N THR A 221 -8.35 -3.19 17.21
CA THR A 221 -8.74 -2.98 15.81
C THR A 221 -8.35 -4.18 14.98
N PHE A 222 -9.29 -4.77 14.27
CA PHE A 222 -8.98 -5.77 13.25
C PHE A 222 -8.76 -5.08 11.92
N ALA A 223 -7.64 -5.40 11.26
CA ALA A 223 -7.38 -4.89 9.93
C ALA A 223 -8.47 -5.32 8.94
N PRO A 224 -8.76 -4.51 7.90
CA PRO A 224 -9.74 -4.86 6.89
C PRO A 224 -9.46 -6.20 6.22
N ASN A 225 -10.53 -6.91 5.80
CA ASN A 225 -10.46 -8.25 5.20
C ASN A 225 -9.81 -9.30 6.14
N SER A 226 -10.08 -9.21 7.44
CA SER A 226 -9.60 -10.15 8.45
C SER A 226 -9.96 -11.59 8.10
N GLN A 227 -8.96 -12.48 8.20
CA GLN A 227 -9.10 -13.93 7.96
C GLN A 227 -9.38 -14.72 9.26
N LEU A 228 -9.72 -14.04 10.36
CA LEU A 228 -9.97 -14.70 11.65
C LEU A 228 -11.16 -15.66 11.56
N THR A 229 -10.91 -16.91 11.92
CA THR A 229 -11.93 -17.98 11.95
C THR A 229 -12.10 -18.57 13.35
N THR A 230 -11.11 -18.41 14.22
CA THR A 230 -11.09 -19.06 15.53
C THR A 230 -10.75 -18.07 16.64
N VAL A 231 -11.61 -17.99 17.64
CA VAL A 231 -11.39 -17.23 18.87
C VAL A 231 -11.52 -18.17 20.05
N GLY A 232 -10.43 -18.27 20.83
CA GLY A 232 -10.37 -19.12 22.03
C GLY A 232 -11.32 -18.66 23.13
N ASP A 233 -11.32 -19.40 24.23
CA ASP A 233 -12.14 -19.06 25.37
C ASP A 233 -11.48 -17.96 26.23
N ARG A 234 -12.28 -17.10 26.84
CA ARG A 234 -11.85 -16.07 27.78
C ARG A 234 -10.82 -15.08 27.22
N VAL A 235 -10.74 -14.94 25.88
CA VAL A 235 -9.76 -14.06 25.24
C VAL A 235 -9.81 -12.64 25.79
N PHE A 236 -11.00 -12.10 26.03
CA PHE A 236 -11.24 -10.72 26.44
C PHE A 236 -11.84 -10.61 27.85
N ASN A 237 -11.73 -11.64 28.69
CA ASN A 237 -12.26 -11.57 30.05
C ASN A 237 -11.49 -10.51 30.87
N THR A 238 -12.22 -9.66 31.60
CA THR A 238 -11.68 -8.49 32.32
C THR A 238 -10.91 -7.53 31.43
N CYS A 239 -11.31 -7.46 30.13
CA CYS A 239 -10.84 -6.54 29.14
C CYS A 239 -12.05 -5.73 28.67
N TYR A 240 -12.08 -4.40 28.87
CA TYR A 240 -13.24 -3.54 28.57
C TYR A 240 -13.07 -2.77 27.25
N ALA A 241 -12.23 -3.27 26.38
CA ALA A 241 -11.93 -2.66 25.09
C ALA A 241 -13.14 -2.56 24.15
N LYS A 242 -13.12 -1.54 23.28
CA LYS A 242 -13.93 -1.55 22.07
C LYS A 242 -13.22 -2.34 20.98
N ILE A 243 -13.87 -3.34 20.44
CA ILE A 243 -13.35 -4.17 19.35
C ILE A 243 -13.90 -3.65 18.04
N TYR A 244 -13.05 -3.02 17.24
CA TYR A 244 -13.40 -2.50 15.91
C TYR A 244 -13.14 -3.54 14.84
N CYS A 245 -14.18 -3.92 14.11
CA CYS A 245 -14.09 -4.97 13.09
C CYS A 245 -15.19 -4.84 12.02
N GLU A 246 -14.99 -5.52 10.90
CA GLU A 246 -16.03 -5.64 9.87
C GLU A 246 -17.25 -6.42 10.37
N PRO A 247 -18.44 -6.16 9.83
CA PRO A 247 -19.68 -6.85 10.24
C PRO A 247 -19.60 -8.38 10.16
N ALA A 248 -18.92 -8.92 9.14
CA ALA A 248 -18.72 -10.36 8.98
C ALA A 248 -17.92 -10.97 10.16
N LEU A 249 -16.92 -10.24 10.66
CA LEU A 249 -16.09 -10.69 11.78
C LEU A 249 -16.84 -10.61 13.10
N ALA A 250 -17.78 -9.68 13.27
CA ALA A 250 -18.61 -9.59 14.46
C ALA A 250 -19.39 -10.89 14.74
N VAL A 251 -19.73 -11.65 13.70
CA VAL A 251 -20.35 -12.97 13.82
C VAL A 251 -19.38 -14.00 14.44
N VAL A 252 -18.10 -13.98 14.05
CA VAL A 252 -17.06 -14.87 14.61
C VAL A 252 -16.79 -14.54 16.08
N LEU A 253 -16.87 -13.27 16.44
CA LEU A 253 -16.66 -12.78 17.81
C LEU A 253 -17.88 -12.99 18.73
N ASN A 254 -19.03 -13.30 18.17
CA ASN A 254 -20.26 -13.46 18.95
C ASN A 254 -20.13 -14.51 20.06
N GLY A 255 -20.42 -14.11 21.29
CA GLY A 255 -20.29 -14.96 22.48
C GLY A 255 -18.85 -15.22 22.95
N LYS A 256 -17.84 -14.58 22.32
CA LYS A 256 -16.42 -14.71 22.67
C LYS A 256 -15.80 -13.44 23.23
N THR A 257 -16.55 -12.35 23.31
CA THR A 257 -16.05 -11.00 23.65
C THR A 257 -15.81 -10.78 25.15
N GLY A 258 -16.28 -11.67 26.02
CA GLY A 258 -16.16 -11.45 27.46
C GLY A 258 -16.78 -10.10 27.87
N ASP A 259 -15.94 -9.22 28.46
CA ASP A 259 -16.35 -7.88 28.90
C ASP A 259 -16.12 -6.80 27.83
N ALA A 260 -15.54 -7.15 26.66
CA ALA A 260 -15.30 -6.24 25.56
C ALA A 260 -16.55 -5.99 24.71
N THR A 261 -16.64 -4.83 24.09
CA THR A 261 -17.77 -4.43 23.23
C THR A 261 -17.37 -4.42 21.76
N VAL A 262 -18.12 -5.14 20.92
CA VAL A 262 -17.88 -5.12 19.46
C VAL A 262 -18.50 -3.88 18.83
N VAL A 263 -17.72 -3.18 18.03
CA VAL A 263 -18.13 -2.07 17.17
C VAL A 263 -17.82 -2.49 15.73
N SER A 264 -18.85 -2.76 14.95
CA SER A 264 -18.67 -3.13 13.55
C SER A 264 -18.28 -1.90 12.73
N GLN A 265 -17.28 -2.07 11.86
CA GLN A 265 -16.79 -1.02 10.98
C GLN A 265 -16.61 -1.54 9.56
N VAL A 266 -16.72 -0.63 8.60
CA VAL A 266 -16.40 -0.89 7.19
C VAL A 266 -15.39 0.14 6.71
N THR A 267 -14.51 -0.27 5.80
CA THR A 267 -13.52 0.60 5.19
C THR A 267 -13.99 1.00 3.80
N VAL A 268 -13.93 2.29 3.51
CA VAL A 268 -14.16 2.85 2.19
C VAL A 268 -12.88 3.48 1.68
N LYS A 269 -12.43 3.02 0.52
CA LYS A 269 -11.32 3.61 -0.24
C LYS A 269 -11.89 4.49 -1.33
N ILE A 270 -11.41 5.71 -1.40
CA ILE A 270 -11.64 6.62 -2.53
C ILE A 270 -10.38 6.59 -3.37
N ASN A 271 -10.50 6.08 -4.59
CA ASN A 271 -9.43 5.94 -5.55
C ASN A 271 -9.63 6.96 -6.68
N TYR A 272 -8.66 7.84 -6.88
CA TYR A 272 -8.68 8.86 -7.94
C TYR A 272 -8.06 8.36 -9.25
N ASP A 273 -7.60 7.10 -9.28
CA ASP A 273 -6.95 6.48 -10.46
C ASP A 273 -5.71 7.25 -10.94
N GLY A 274 -5.02 7.92 -10.03
CA GLY A 274 -3.85 8.75 -10.32
C GLY A 274 -4.16 10.08 -10.98
N ILE A 275 -5.43 10.46 -11.13
CA ILE A 275 -5.90 11.67 -11.82
C ILE A 275 -6.75 12.51 -10.86
N GLY A 276 -6.41 13.79 -10.72
CA GLY A 276 -7.28 14.77 -10.06
C GLY A 276 -7.38 14.71 -8.54
N GLY A 277 -6.60 13.86 -7.86
CA GLY A 277 -6.62 13.76 -6.41
C GLY A 277 -5.68 12.70 -5.85
N GLU A 278 -5.60 12.63 -4.52
CA GLU A 278 -4.87 11.59 -3.79
C GLU A 278 -5.86 10.55 -3.23
N ASP A 279 -5.48 9.28 -3.32
CA ASP A 279 -6.27 8.19 -2.78
C ASP A 279 -6.42 8.33 -1.27
N THR A 280 -7.63 8.08 -0.78
CA THR A 280 -7.92 8.14 0.65
C THR A 280 -8.60 6.85 1.12
N GLU A 281 -8.37 6.53 2.39
CA GLU A 281 -9.01 5.40 3.05
C GLU A 281 -9.68 5.89 4.34
N THR A 282 -10.95 5.60 4.51
CA THR A 282 -11.73 6.00 5.68
C THR A 282 -12.48 4.81 6.25
N THR A 283 -12.33 4.58 7.56
CA THR A 283 -13.08 3.58 8.30
C THR A 283 -14.25 4.25 8.99
N VAL A 284 -15.45 3.69 8.84
CA VAL A 284 -16.70 4.22 9.39
C VAL A 284 -17.45 3.15 10.20
N ASP A 285 -18.10 3.56 11.28
CA ASP A 285 -18.91 2.65 12.09
C ASP A 285 -20.12 2.17 11.27
N TYR A 286 -20.41 0.88 11.32
CA TYR A 286 -21.52 0.27 10.63
C TYR A 286 -22.82 0.39 11.45
N PRO A 287 -23.97 0.73 10.82
CA PRO A 287 -24.16 1.24 9.47
C PRO A 287 -23.92 2.76 9.40
N ALA A 288 -23.10 3.23 8.47
CA ALA A 288 -22.89 4.65 8.27
C ALA A 288 -22.88 5.04 6.79
N GLN A 289 -23.24 6.28 6.52
CA GLN A 289 -23.09 6.89 5.21
C GLN A 289 -21.68 7.50 5.09
N VAL A 290 -21.11 7.32 3.93
CA VAL A 290 -19.85 7.98 3.56
C VAL A 290 -20.18 9.29 2.86
N LYS A 291 -19.53 10.36 3.26
CA LYS A 291 -19.71 11.65 2.58
C LYS A 291 -19.07 11.57 1.19
N GLU A 292 -19.83 12.00 0.19
CA GLU A 292 -19.29 12.15 -1.16
C GLU A 292 -18.10 13.12 -1.15
N PRO A 293 -16.95 12.73 -1.78
CA PRO A 293 -15.82 13.63 -1.97
C PRO A 293 -16.23 14.85 -2.83
N THR A 294 -15.51 15.94 -2.67
CA THR A 294 -15.66 17.07 -3.58
C THR A 294 -15.35 16.62 -5.00
N THR A 295 -16.13 17.10 -5.98
CA THR A 295 -15.90 16.80 -7.40
C THR A 295 -14.44 17.13 -7.76
N PRO A 296 -13.64 16.14 -8.17
CA PRO A 296 -12.25 16.39 -8.55
C PRO A 296 -12.16 17.05 -9.93
N SER A 297 -11.02 17.69 -10.20
CA SER A 297 -10.73 18.25 -11.52
C SER A 297 -9.30 17.94 -11.92
N ALA A 298 -9.07 17.71 -13.20
CA ALA A 298 -7.74 17.49 -13.76
C ALA A 298 -7.66 18.09 -15.16
N GLU A 299 -6.53 18.72 -15.49
CA GLU A 299 -6.30 19.32 -16.80
C GLU A 299 -6.30 18.24 -17.89
N GLY A 300 -7.08 18.45 -18.95
CA GLY A 300 -7.21 17.51 -20.07
C GLY A 300 -8.07 16.27 -19.79
N TYR A 301 -8.84 16.29 -18.70
CA TYR A 301 -9.73 15.19 -18.34
C TYR A 301 -11.07 15.70 -17.80
N THR A 302 -12.14 15.09 -18.24
CA THR A 302 -13.49 15.30 -17.70
C THR A 302 -13.86 14.18 -16.71
N PHE A 303 -14.26 14.57 -15.51
CA PHE A 303 -14.75 13.64 -14.49
C PHE A 303 -16.16 13.14 -14.83
N LEU A 304 -16.33 11.80 -14.85
CA LEU A 304 -17.61 11.17 -15.20
C LEU A 304 -18.44 10.77 -13.98
N GLY A 305 -17.82 10.65 -12.81
CA GLY A 305 -18.49 10.21 -11.59
C GLY A 305 -17.67 9.22 -10.78
N TRP A 306 -18.24 8.79 -9.66
CA TRP A 306 -17.70 7.80 -8.75
C TRP A 306 -18.35 6.43 -9.01
N TYR A 307 -17.56 5.37 -9.11
CA TYR A 307 -18.02 4.03 -9.49
C TYR A 307 -17.53 2.96 -8.52
N ASP A 308 -18.34 1.94 -8.31
CA ASP A 308 -18.02 0.77 -7.50
C ASP A 308 -17.10 -0.23 -8.26
N GLU A 309 -16.67 -1.29 -7.57
CA GLU A 309 -15.85 -2.37 -8.13
C GLU A 309 -16.51 -3.11 -9.31
N ASN A 310 -17.83 -3.03 -9.46
CA ASN A 310 -18.60 -3.65 -10.53
C ASN A 310 -18.82 -2.69 -11.71
N GLY A 311 -18.34 -1.45 -11.61
CA GLY A 311 -18.50 -0.43 -12.63
C GLY A 311 -19.86 0.26 -12.61
N ASN A 312 -20.63 0.15 -11.54
CA ASN A 312 -21.87 0.92 -11.34
C ASN A 312 -21.55 2.24 -10.66
N GLU A 313 -22.32 3.28 -10.99
CA GLU A 313 -22.24 4.56 -10.30
C GLU A 313 -22.51 4.37 -8.79
N PHE A 314 -21.63 4.93 -7.96
CA PHE A 314 -21.69 4.75 -6.52
C PHE A 314 -22.66 5.75 -5.88
N ASP A 315 -23.65 5.23 -5.15
CA ASP A 315 -24.68 6.02 -4.50
C ASP A 315 -24.29 6.34 -3.04
N PHE A 316 -23.70 7.50 -2.80
CA PHE A 316 -23.33 7.99 -1.46
C PHE A 316 -24.52 8.23 -0.53
N SER A 317 -25.76 8.22 -1.03
CA SER A 317 -26.97 8.36 -0.20
C SER A 317 -27.30 7.09 0.58
N LYS A 318 -26.74 5.95 0.19
CA LYS A 318 -26.97 4.65 0.83
C LYS A 318 -25.87 4.30 1.84
N PRO A 319 -26.23 3.60 2.93
CA PRO A 319 -25.23 3.13 3.88
C PRO A 319 -24.34 2.06 3.27
N VAL A 320 -23.05 2.15 3.59
CA VAL A 320 -22.05 1.14 3.21
C VAL A 320 -22.22 -0.09 4.11
N THR A 321 -22.29 -1.29 3.51
CA THR A 321 -22.53 -2.55 4.22
C THR A 321 -21.37 -3.53 4.18
N LYS A 322 -20.31 -3.22 3.43
CA LYS A 322 -19.07 -4.00 3.31
C LYS A 322 -17.92 -3.06 2.96
N ASN A 323 -16.70 -3.53 3.09
CA ASN A 323 -15.55 -2.81 2.54
C ASN A 323 -15.75 -2.56 1.06
N THR A 324 -15.52 -1.33 0.65
CA THR A 324 -15.83 -0.86 -0.71
C THR A 324 -14.73 0.05 -1.21
N THR A 325 -14.35 -0.14 -2.45
CA THR A 325 -13.50 0.80 -3.19
C THR A 325 -14.40 1.58 -4.15
N VAL A 326 -14.30 2.89 -4.09
CA VAL A 326 -15.01 3.82 -4.98
C VAL A 326 -13.97 4.51 -5.84
N THR A 327 -14.08 4.33 -7.15
CA THR A 327 -13.07 4.83 -8.11
C THR A 327 -13.65 5.96 -8.95
N ALA A 328 -12.88 7.04 -9.07
CA ALA A 328 -13.19 8.12 -10.01
C ALA A 328 -13.03 7.61 -11.44
N LYS A 329 -14.03 7.88 -12.29
CA LYS A 329 -13.89 7.65 -13.72
C LYS A 329 -13.65 8.94 -14.46
N TRP A 330 -12.74 8.87 -15.41
CA TRP A 330 -12.29 9.98 -16.22
C TRP A 330 -12.37 9.63 -17.69
N VAL A 331 -12.63 10.64 -18.51
CA VAL A 331 -12.46 10.58 -19.94
C VAL A 331 -11.48 11.66 -20.34
N LYS A 332 -10.61 11.35 -21.30
CA LYS A 332 -9.64 12.31 -21.83
C LYS A 332 -10.35 13.34 -22.70
N ASP A 333 -9.94 14.60 -22.57
CA ASP A 333 -10.44 15.69 -23.39
C ASP A 333 -9.52 15.89 -24.61
N HIS A 334 -10.13 16.27 -25.74
CA HIS A 334 -9.44 16.58 -26.99
C HIS A 334 -9.86 17.95 -27.50
N GLN A 335 -8.91 18.68 -28.07
CA GLN A 335 -9.16 20.05 -28.52
C GLN A 335 -10.01 20.08 -29.80
N LEU A 336 -11.13 20.76 -29.76
CA LEU A 336 -11.98 21.08 -30.90
C LEU A 336 -11.84 22.54 -31.28
N THR A 337 -11.50 22.79 -32.54
CA THR A 337 -11.49 24.13 -33.13
C THR A 337 -12.54 24.24 -34.24
N VAL A 338 -13.48 25.19 -34.12
CA VAL A 338 -14.50 25.42 -35.13
C VAL A 338 -14.33 26.83 -35.66
N LYS A 339 -14.12 26.99 -36.98
CA LYS A 339 -14.01 28.26 -37.65
C LYS A 339 -15.22 28.49 -38.55
N GLY A 340 -15.87 29.62 -38.39
CA GLY A 340 -17.05 29.98 -39.16
C GLY A 340 -18.34 29.29 -38.75
N GLY A 341 -18.40 28.88 -37.51
CA GLY A 341 -19.59 28.26 -36.93
C GLY A 341 -19.60 28.28 -35.41
N THR A 342 -20.71 27.89 -34.84
CA THR A 342 -20.93 27.65 -33.39
C THR A 342 -21.10 26.16 -33.17
N PHE A 343 -20.90 25.70 -31.93
CA PHE A 343 -21.09 24.29 -31.62
C PHE A 343 -21.67 24.06 -30.23
N THR A 344 -22.25 22.88 -30.08
CA THR A 344 -22.72 22.37 -28.79
C THR A 344 -22.03 21.03 -28.48
N VAL A 345 -21.80 20.77 -27.19
CA VAL A 345 -21.33 19.49 -26.67
C VAL A 345 -22.42 18.94 -25.76
N ASP A 346 -22.89 17.74 -26.00
CA ASP A 346 -24.00 17.08 -25.31
C ASP A 346 -25.22 17.99 -25.15
N GLY A 347 -25.50 18.78 -26.18
CA GLY A 347 -26.62 19.72 -26.24
C GLY A 347 -26.42 21.05 -25.52
N LYS A 348 -25.24 21.30 -24.93
CA LYS A 348 -24.89 22.57 -24.27
C LYS A 348 -24.04 23.43 -25.22
N ALA A 349 -24.39 24.70 -25.38
CA ALA A 349 -23.59 25.64 -26.16
C ALA A 349 -22.22 25.84 -25.49
N VAL A 350 -21.17 25.89 -26.35
CA VAL A 350 -19.79 26.14 -25.93
C VAL A 350 -19.35 27.48 -26.53
N GLU A 351 -18.92 28.40 -25.68
CA GLU A 351 -18.46 29.72 -26.08
C GLU A 351 -16.96 29.78 -26.33
N GLU A 352 -16.18 28.92 -25.69
CA GLU A 352 -14.74 28.82 -25.89
C GLU A 352 -14.43 28.16 -27.24
N ASN A 353 -13.43 28.66 -27.97
CA ASN A 353 -13.00 28.13 -29.25
C ASN A 353 -11.54 28.54 -29.52
N PRO A 354 -10.57 27.64 -29.49
CA PRO A 354 -10.73 26.20 -29.32
C PRO A 354 -11.22 25.79 -27.90
N ALA A 355 -11.94 24.67 -27.80
CA ALA A 355 -12.43 24.13 -26.56
C ALA A 355 -11.92 22.71 -26.33
N ASP A 356 -11.72 22.32 -25.07
CA ASP A 356 -11.46 20.94 -24.67
C ASP A 356 -12.80 20.19 -24.59
N VAL A 357 -12.91 19.11 -25.35
CA VAL A 357 -14.15 18.33 -25.51
C VAL A 357 -13.85 16.87 -25.15
N PRO A 358 -14.64 16.25 -24.25
CA PRO A 358 -14.47 14.87 -23.90
C PRO A 358 -14.54 13.91 -25.10
N GLU A 359 -13.62 12.97 -25.16
CA GLU A 359 -13.72 11.84 -26.09
C GLU A 359 -15.09 11.16 -25.97
N GLY A 360 -15.71 10.86 -27.11
CA GLY A 360 -17.03 10.23 -27.14
C GLY A 360 -18.20 11.19 -26.92
N ALA A 361 -17.99 12.46 -26.62
CA ALA A 361 -19.07 13.43 -26.47
C ALA A 361 -19.76 13.71 -27.82
N LYS A 362 -21.08 13.94 -27.76
CA LYS A 362 -21.87 14.29 -28.93
C LYS A 362 -21.66 15.77 -29.29
N VAL A 363 -21.11 16.04 -30.45
CA VAL A 363 -20.85 17.40 -30.96
C VAL A 363 -21.80 17.72 -32.11
N VAL A 364 -22.40 18.91 -32.04
CA VAL A 364 -23.20 19.48 -33.15
C VAL A 364 -22.58 20.80 -33.52
N VAL A 365 -22.12 20.90 -34.76
CA VAL A 365 -21.55 22.16 -35.33
C VAL A 365 -22.56 22.78 -36.29
N THR A 366 -22.81 24.06 -36.12
CA THR A 366 -23.74 24.82 -36.99
C THR A 366 -23.03 26.01 -37.61
N PHE A 367 -23.21 26.19 -38.91
CA PHE A 367 -22.64 27.32 -39.65
C PHE A 367 -23.19 28.65 -39.15
N ASP A 368 -22.30 29.62 -38.97
CA ASP A 368 -22.65 30.97 -38.58
C ASP A 368 -22.89 31.84 -39.84
N GLU A 369 -24.14 32.06 -40.17
CA GLU A 369 -24.52 32.86 -41.34
C GLU A 369 -24.08 34.34 -41.25
N SER A 370 -23.74 34.84 -40.07
CA SER A 370 -23.30 36.23 -39.89
C SER A 370 -21.92 36.52 -40.49
N ILE A 371 -21.15 35.51 -40.83
CA ILE A 371 -19.84 35.65 -41.48
C ILE A 371 -19.94 35.85 -43.01
N LEU A 372 -21.12 35.66 -43.61
CA LEU A 372 -21.33 35.78 -45.04
C LEU A 372 -21.41 37.27 -45.43
N SER A 373 -20.79 37.64 -46.57
CA SER A 373 -21.10 38.85 -47.30
C SER A 373 -22.34 38.63 -48.18
N ASP A 374 -22.98 39.75 -48.63
CA ASP A 374 -24.21 39.71 -49.47
C ASP A 374 -24.08 38.86 -50.76
N ALA A 375 -22.86 38.59 -51.21
CA ALA A 375 -22.55 37.83 -52.40
C ALA A 375 -22.02 36.40 -52.14
N GLN A 376 -22.08 35.94 -50.92
CA GLN A 376 -21.53 34.61 -50.53
C GLN A 376 -22.60 33.66 -50.00
N THR A 377 -22.34 32.36 -50.14
CA THR A 377 -23.15 31.32 -49.56
C THR A 377 -22.21 30.26 -48.91
N PHE A 378 -22.75 29.49 -47.98
CA PHE A 378 -22.06 28.31 -47.44
C PHE A 378 -21.80 27.32 -48.57
N ASP A 379 -20.59 26.76 -48.60
CA ASP A 379 -20.22 25.72 -49.53
C ASP A 379 -20.18 24.36 -48.86
N GLN A 380 -19.20 24.15 -47.97
CA GLN A 380 -19.02 22.91 -47.20
C GLN A 380 -18.16 23.14 -45.97
N TRP A 381 -18.11 22.16 -45.11
CA TRP A 381 -17.12 22.05 -44.05
C TRP A 381 -15.86 21.35 -44.53
N THR A 382 -14.70 21.84 -44.16
CA THR A 382 -13.44 21.10 -44.17
C THR A 382 -13.21 20.53 -42.78
N ILE A 383 -12.84 19.27 -42.68
CA ILE A 383 -12.73 18.54 -41.42
C ILE A 383 -11.36 17.86 -41.42
N SER A 384 -10.56 18.06 -40.35
CA SER A 384 -9.19 17.52 -40.28
C SER A 384 -9.13 16.01 -40.12
N SER A 385 -10.19 15.38 -39.62
CA SER A 385 -10.28 13.92 -39.50
C SER A 385 -11.00 13.30 -40.70
N SER A 386 -10.37 12.32 -41.36
CA SER A 386 -10.97 11.57 -42.47
C SER A 386 -12.17 10.73 -42.02
N ASP A 387 -12.14 10.21 -40.79
CA ASP A 387 -13.18 9.35 -40.25
C ASP A 387 -14.46 10.14 -39.99
N ILE A 388 -14.33 11.34 -39.42
CA ILE A 388 -15.47 12.25 -39.23
C ILE A 388 -15.98 12.75 -40.59
N LEU A 389 -15.09 13.13 -41.51
CA LEU A 389 -15.50 13.54 -42.86
C LEU A 389 -16.32 12.49 -43.60
N ASN A 390 -15.96 11.22 -43.41
CA ASN A 390 -16.69 10.10 -44.02
C ASN A 390 -18.02 9.78 -43.32
N ALA A 391 -18.13 10.17 -42.02
CA ALA A 391 -19.32 9.88 -41.23
C ALA A 391 -20.42 10.93 -41.37
N VAL A 392 -20.09 12.16 -41.79
CA VAL A 392 -21.04 13.26 -41.91
C VAL A 392 -21.18 13.74 -43.37
N ASN A 393 -22.28 14.47 -43.66
CA ASN A 393 -22.37 15.18 -44.94
C ASN A 393 -21.80 16.59 -44.79
N PRO A 394 -20.60 16.89 -45.31
CA PRO A 394 -19.95 18.18 -45.14
C PRO A 394 -20.67 19.33 -45.80
N ASN A 395 -21.61 19.11 -46.72
CA ASN A 395 -22.39 20.12 -47.42
C ASN A 395 -23.60 20.63 -46.57
N ASN A 396 -23.89 19.96 -45.46
CA ASN A 396 -24.96 20.42 -44.56
C ASN A 396 -24.46 21.58 -43.68
N LYS A 397 -25.25 22.66 -43.54
CA LYS A 397 -24.94 23.77 -42.62
C LYS A 397 -24.81 23.33 -41.16
N THR A 398 -25.44 22.22 -40.78
CA THR A 398 -25.32 21.60 -39.46
C THR A 398 -24.83 20.16 -39.61
N ILE A 399 -23.78 19.80 -38.91
CA ILE A 399 -23.22 18.45 -38.86
C ILE A 399 -23.20 17.98 -37.39
N GLU A 400 -23.35 16.66 -37.20
CA GLU A 400 -23.34 15.98 -35.90
C GLU A 400 -22.38 14.81 -35.97
N PHE A 401 -21.54 14.68 -34.94
CA PHE A 401 -20.58 13.58 -34.80
C PHE A 401 -20.24 13.33 -33.33
N THR A 402 -19.50 12.25 -33.09
CA THR A 402 -18.93 11.93 -31.78
C THR A 402 -17.47 12.40 -31.76
N MET A 403 -17.01 13.06 -30.70
CA MET A 403 -15.63 13.54 -30.56
C MET A 403 -14.66 12.38 -30.62
N PRO A 404 -13.67 12.36 -31.54
CA PRO A 404 -12.70 11.29 -31.69
C PRO A 404 -11.59 11.35 -30.63
N GLU A 405 -10.73 10.32 -30.61
CA GLU A 405 -9.55 10.21 -29.71
C GLU A 405 -8.43 11.22 -30.03
N GLU A 406 -8.66 12.15 -30.95
CA GLU A 406 -7.68 13.15 -31.39
C GLU A 406 -8.32 14.54 -31.53
N GLY A 407 -7.47 15.57 -31.45
CA GLY A 407 -7.92 16.94 -31.68
C GLY A 407 -8.49 17.15 -33.10
N LEU A 408 -9.54 17.95 -33.20
CA LEU A 408 -10.29 18.16 -34.43
C LEU A 408 -10.37 19.62 -34.80
N THR A 409 -10.13 19.91 -36.06
CA THR A 409 -10.39 21.26 -36.66
C THR A 409 -11.44 21.15 -37.75
N ILE A 410 -12.47 21.98 -37.64
CA ILE A 410 -13.57 22.10 -38.58
C ILE A 410 -13.61 23.56 -39.06
N GLU A 411 -13.62 23.78 -40.37
CA GLU A 411 -13.62 25.13 -40.95
C GLU A 411 -14.67 25.21 -42.05
N ALA A 412 -15.52 26.25 -41.97
CA ALA A 412 -16.52 26.54 -42.99
C ALA A 412 -15.88 27.11 -44.26
N MET A 413 -16.20 26.55 -45.38
CA MET A 413 -15.89 27.11 -46.70
C MET A 413 -17.09 27.83 -47.25
N THR A 414 -16.85 29.00 -47.85
CA THR A 414 -17.89 29.81 -48.53
C THR A 414 -17.56 29.94 -50.00
N LYS A 415 -18.58 30.10 -50.83
CA LYS A 415 -18.46 30.35 -52.26
C LYS A 415 -19.30 31.54 -52.68
N ASP A 416 -18.97 32.17 -53.81
CA ASP A 416 -19.78 33.21 -54.37
C ASP A 416 -21.19 32.68 -54.70
N ALA A 417 -22.22 33.45 -54.34
CA ALA A 417 -23.57 33.13 -54.72
C ALA A 417 -23.66 33.14 -56.26
N SER A 418 -23.97 31.95 -56.86
CA SER A 418 -24.23 31.89 -58.26
C SER A 418 -25.41 32.82 -58.56
N ILE A 419 -25.22 33.79 -59.46
CA ILE A 419 -26.34 34.52 -60.03
C ILE A 419 -27.11 33.45 -60.85
N GLU A 420 -28.22 32.94 -60.28
CA GLU A 420 -29.13 32.13 -61.05
C GLU A 420 -29.55 32.94 -62.28
N ASP A 421 -29.08 32.51 -63.45
CA ASP A 421 -29.48 33.05 -64.75
C ASP A 421 -30.99 32.81 -64.89
N SER A 422 -31.78 33.85 -64.58
CA SER A 422 -33.21 33.86 -64.81
C SER A 422 -33.46 34.05 -66.31
N SER A 423 -33.10 33.01 -67.08
CA SER A 423 -33.49 32.86 -68.48
C SER A 423 -34.81 32.13 -68.56
N ASP A 424 -35.90 32.79 -68.24
CA ASP A 424 -37.20 32.50 -68.83
C ASP A 424 -38.08 33.77 -68.80
N THR A 425 -37.92 34.56 -69.82
CA THR A 425 -39.06 35.16 -70.57
C THR A 425 -38.53 35.93 -71.80
N LEU A 426 -38.96 35.46 -72.97
CA LEU A 426 -38.75 36.04 -74.27
C LEU A 426 -38.94 37.54 -74.34
N GLY A 427 -38.04 38.20 -75.06
CA GLY A 427 -38.19 39.56 -75.57
C GLY A 427 -37.11 39.89 -76.59
N THR A 428 -37.33 39.45 -77.79
CA THR A 428 -36.54 39.79 -78.97
C THR A 428 -36.40 41.32 -79.11
N VAL A 429 -35.18 41.89 -79.16
CA VAL A 429 -34.82 43.06 -79.96
C VAL A 429 -33.33 43.00 -80.37
N ALA A 430 -33.14 43.25 -81.64
CA ALA A 430 -31.92 43.03 -82.41
C ALA A 430 -30.79 44.05 -82.12
N VAL A 431 -29.59 43.56 -82.31
CA VAL A 431 -28.44 44.12 -83.04
C VAL A 431 -28.07 45.59 -82.83
N VAL A 432 -26.84 45.85 -82.39
CA VAL A 432 -25.78 46.44 -83.19
C VAL A 432 -24.43 46.26 -82.53
N GLY A 433 -23.49 45.71 -83.28
CA GLY A 433 -22.14 45.40 -82.89
C GLY A 433 -21.22 46.65 -82.77
N VAL A 434 -20.14 46.45 -82.05
CA VAL A 434 -18.83 47.03 -82.41
C VAL A 434 -17.74 46.04 -81.98
N LEU A 435 -17.04 45.53 -82.97
CA LEU A 435 -15.75 44.86 -82.86
C LEU A 435 -14.70 45.83 -82.35
N CYS A 436 -13.86 45.39 -81.44
CA CYS A 436 -12.49 45.84 -81.38
C CYS A 436 -11.56 44.73 -80.99
N TRP A 437 -10.75 44.45 -81.98
CA TRP A 437 -9.58 43.59 -81.89
C TRP A 437 -8.47 44.19 -81.03
N VAL A 438 -7.61 43.39 -80.41
CA VAL A 438 -6.16 43.31 -80.61
C VAL A 438 -5.52 42.31 -79.61
N SER A 439 -5.10 41.18 -80.16
CA SER A 439 -3.74 40.62 -80.27
C SER A 439 -3.03 40.28 -78.99
N ALA A 440 -2.95 39.07 -78.71
CA ALA A 440 -1.87 38.05 -78.91
C ALA A 440 -0.43 38.58 -78.73
N ARG A 441 0.27 37.97 -77.81
CA ARG A 441 1.58 37.31 -78.08
C ARG A 441 2.00 36.32 -77.00
N LEU A 442 2.22 35.12 -77.46
CA LEU A 442 3.04 34.05 -76.96
C LEU A 442 4.47 34.46 -76.65
N SER A 443 5.09 33.87 -75.61
CA SER A 443 6.41 33.22 -75.81
C SER A 443 6.77 32.36 -74.62
N TRP A 444 6.91 31.12 -74.87
CA TRP A 444 7.77 30.17 -74.20
C TRP A 444 9.18 30.28 -74.75
N PRO A 445 10.32 29.86 -74.14
CA PRO A 445 10.60 28.45 -73.89
C PRO A 445 11.51 28.08 -72.64
N ILE A 446 11.30 26.91 -72.13
CA ILE A 446 12.21 25.79 -71.91
C ILE A 446 13.69 26.11 -71.52
N ARG A 447 14.18 25.59 -70.43
CA ARG A 447 15.20 24.55 -70.35
C ARG A 447 15.49 24.10 -68.89
N ALA A 448 15.52 22.80 -68.80
CA ALA A 448 16.00 21.89 -67.78
C ALA A 448 17.52 21.99 -67.56
N THR A 449 17.98 21.58 -66.37
CA THR A 449 19.01 20.57 -66.03
C THR A 449 19.13 20.57 -64.48
N ALA A 450 18.79 19.49 -63.86
CA ALA A 450 19.57 18.38 -63.36
C ALA A 450 20.89 18.73 -62.63
N TRP A 451 20.97 18.36 -61.36
CA TRP A 451 21.99 17.47 -60.79
C TRP A 451 21.91 17.47 -59.24
N ALA A 452 21.62 16.32 -58.70
CA ALA A 452 22.07 15.89 -57.35
C ALA A 452 23.53 15.43 -57.50
N PRO A 453 24.29 14.96 -56.49
CA PRO A 453 23.92 14.59 -55.12
C PRO A 453 24.99 14.88 -54.05
N SER A 454 24.72 14.40 -52.83
CA SER A 454 25.64 13.72 -51.88
C SER A 454 26.29 14.47 -50.72
N PHE A 455 26.05 13.83 -49.56
CA PHE A 455 26.93 13.60 -48.38
C PHE A 455 27.51 14.83 -47.63
N ILE A 456 27.15 14.96 -46.38
CA ILE A 456 27.69 14.19 -45.22
C ILE A 456 26.64 14.23 -44.13
#